data_16ce41800cb9badec73f910bf53f0467
#
_entry.id   16ce41800cb9badec73f910bf53f0467
#
_cell.length_a   1.000
_cell.length_b   1.000
_cell.length_c   1.000
_cell.angle_alpha   90.00
_cell.angle_beta   90.00
_cell.angle_gamma   90.00
#
_symmetry.space_group_name_H-M   'P 1'
#
loop_
_entity.id
_entity.type
_entity.pdbx_description
1 polymer ?
#
loop_
_entity_poly.entity_id
_entity_poly.type
_entity_poly.pdbx_seq_one_letter_code
_entity_poly.pdbx_strand_id
1 'polypeptide(L)'
;MTQTRLSTTDYGLIGRPLAHSQSKAFFTRLFAEEGSGESYDNFELQELTPQAMYGLVLLNPQLKGFNVTAPYKVAVMDYLDSIDPAAERVGAVNTVKIERDATGRVTALRGFNTDVEGFRESVRPMAERLAPGASALILGTGGASKAVAEALSQLGVKSLRVSHSGKGDLTYDDITADVLAACPLVVNATPLGTYPDTASCPPFPFGLLGPGMMCHDLVYNPAETEFMRRAAAQGAEVKNGLEMLHRQALASLAIWRTKS
;
A
#
# COMPACT_ATOMS: atom_id res chain seq x y z
N MET A 1 34.71 0.43 21.85
CA MET A 1 33.39 -0.27 21.96
C MET A 1 32.32 0.80 21.85
N THR A 2 31.70 0.93 20.66
CA THR A 2 30.63 1.89 20.43
C THR A 2 29.39 1.35 21.17
N GLN A 3 28.94 2.02 22.22
CA GLN A 3 27.67 1.69 22.89
C GLN A 3 26.56 1.84 21.83
N THR A 4 25.99 0.73 21.42
CA THR A 4 24.77 0.70 20.60
C THR A 4 23.67 1.31 21.47
N ARG A 5 23.30 2.58 21.23
CA ARG A 5 22.18 3.22 21.91
C ARG A 5 20.93 2.43 21.53
N LEU A 6 20.24 1.88 22.53
CA LEU A 6 18.91 1.32 22.34
C LEU A 6 18.00 2.44 21.79
N SER A 7 17.31 2.16 20.72
CA SER A 7 16.33 3.12 20.18
C SER A 7 15.12 3.20 21.12
N THR A 8 14.57 4.39 21.28
CA THR A 8 13.33 4.64 22.05
C THR A 8 12.13 4.78 21.12
N THR A 9 12.24 4.29 19.90
CA THR A 9 11.22 4.43 18.85
C THR A 9 10.05 3.48 19.09
N ASP A 10 8.83 4.01 19.04
CA ASP A 10 7.59 3.26 19.23
C ASP A 10 7.17 2.49 17.97
N TYR A 11 7.37 3.06 16.80
CA TYR A 11 6.99 2.48 15.51
C TYR A 11 8.07 2.70 14.46
N GLY A 12 7.98 1.99 13.34
CA GLY A 12 8.94 2.20 12.28
C GLY A 12 8.55 1.65 10.91
N LEU A 13 9.47 1.78 9.96
CA LEU A 13 9.36 1.24 8.62
C LEU A 13 10.59 0.43 8.28
N ILE A 14 10.40 -0.80 7.81
CA ILE A 14 11.46 -1.59 7.19
C ILE A 14 11.28 -1.65 5.67
N GLY A 15 12.37 -1.57 4.94
CA GLY A 15 12.39 -1.61 3.47
C GLY A 15 13.71 -1.16 2.91
N ARG A 16 13.78 -1.02 1.56
CA ARG A 16 14.97 -0.52 0.87
C ARG A 16 14.64 -0.14 -0.58
N PRO A 17 15.03 1.08 -1.05
CA PRO A 17 15.49 2.22 -0.26
C PRO A 17 14.32 2.93 0.46
N LEU A 18 14.61 3.64 1.55
CA LEU A 18 13.61 4.37 2.34
C LEU A 18 13.68 5.89 2.18
N ALA A 19 14.65 6.40 1.42
CA ALA A 19 14.90 7.85 1.26
C ALA A 19 13.68 8.65 0.76
N HIS A 20 12.78 8.03 0.02
CA HIS A 20 11.59 8.68 -0.56
C HIS A 20 10.29 8.34 0.17
N SER A 21 10.36 7.56 1.27
CA SER A 21 9.17 7.21 2.04
C SER A 21 8.63 8.43 2.80
N GLN A 22 7.33 8.67 2.67
CA GLN A 22 6.65 9.74 3.40
C GLN A 22 6.09 9.29 4.75
N SER A 23 6.18 8.00 5.10
CA SER A 23 5.59 7.45 6.34
C SER A 23 6.15 8.14 7.59
N LYS A 24 7.48 8.31 7.68
CA LYS A 24 8.11 8.98 8.83
C LYS A 24 7.61 10.42 8.99
N ALA A 25 7.54 11.19 7.91
CA ALA A 25 7.05 12.56 7.94
C ALA A 25 5.57 12.63 8.35
N PHE A 26 4.75 11.72 7.83
CA PHE A 26 3.33 11.61 8.17
C PHE A 26 3.14 11.34 9.66
N PHE A 27 3.76 10.28 10.20
CA PHE A 27 3.59 9.91 11.61
C PHE A 27 4.20 10.95 12.57
N THR A 28 5.36 11.54 12.22
CA THR A 28 5.96 12.61 13.05
C THR A 28 5.00 13.79 13.20
N ARG A 29 4.34 14.22 12.11
CA ARG A 29 3.35 15.28 12.16
C ARG A 29 2.12 14.87 12.95
N LEU A 30 1.57 13.68 12.70
CA LEU A 30 0.40 13.16 13.39
C LEU A 30 0.60 13.11 14.91
N PHE A 31 1.73 12.55 15.36
CA PHE A 31 2.04 12.44 16.78
C PHE A 31 2.26 13.80 17.45
N ALA A 32 2.82 14.76 16.72
CA ALA A 32 2.94 16.13 17.22
C ALA A 32 1.56 16.82 17.35
N GLU A 33 0.66 16.64 16.38
CA GLU A 33 -0.70 17.18 16.41
C GLU A 33 -1.54 16.54 17.54
N GLU A 34 -1.36 15.24 17.79
CA GLU A 34 -2.03 14.53 18.91
C GLU A 34 -1.41 14.82 20.28
N GLY A 35 -0.18 15.33 20.34
CA GLY A 35 0.58 15.48 21.60
C GLY A 35 0.88 14.13 22.28
N SER A 36 0.90 13.03 21.53
CA SER A 36 1.04 11.68 22.09
C SER A 36 2.44 11.36 22.60
N GLY A 37 3.46 12.06 22.11
CA GLY A 37 4.87 11.79 22.42
C GLY A 37 5.42 10.52 21.78
N GLU A 38 4.63 9.82 20.97
CA GLU A 38 5.05 8.64 20.22
C GLU A 38 6.00 9.01 19.07
N SER A 39 6.78 8.05 18.62
CA SER A 39 7.83 8.25 17.62
C SER A 39 7.78 7.20 16.50
N TYR A 40 8.29 7.60 15.33
CA TYR A 40 8.37 6.72 14.16
C TYR A 40 9.71 6.88 13.46
N ASP A 41 10.38 5.76 13.12
CA ASP A 41 11.68 5.80 12.47
C ASP A 41 11.80 4.87 11.25
N ASN A 42 12.80 5.12 10.41
CA ASN A 42 13.12 4.27 9.27
C ASN A 42 14.26 3.31 9.66
N PHE A 43 14.04 2.02 9.44
CA PHE A 43 15.04 0.97 9.61
C PHE A 43 15.37 0.36 8.24
N GLU A 44 16.29 0.99 7.51
CA GLU A 44 16.70 0.51 6.19
C GLU A 44 17.56 -0.74 6.34
N LEU A 45 17.01 -1.88 5.93
CA LEU A 45 17.68 -3.17 5.98
C LEU A 45 18.32 -3.47 4.62
N GLN A 46 19.58 -3.93 4.62
CA GLN A 46 20.24 -4.39 3.39
C GLN A 46 19.64 -5.71 2.90
N GLU A 47 19.29 -6.57 3.84
CA GLU A 47 18.68 -7.88 3.64
C GLU A 47 17.75 -8.20 4.79
N LEU A 48 16.63 -8.89 4.50
CA LEU A 48 15.73 -9.39 5.53
C LEU A 48 16.18 -10.81 5.92
N THR A 49 16.97 -10.88 6.98
CA THR A 49 17.46 -12.13 7.56
C THR A 49 16.86 -12.36 8.95
N PRO A 50 16.88 -13.60 9.49
CA PRO A 50 16.47 -13.84 10.88
C PRO A 50 17.21 -12.94 11.87
N GLN A 51 18.51 -12.73 11.68
CA GLN A 51 19.34 -11.88 12.53
C GLN A 51 18.91 -10.41 12.45
N ALA A 52 18.55 -9.91 11.25
CA ALA A 52 18.06 -8.55 11.07
C ALA A 52 16.70 -8.36 11.75
N MET A 53 15.77 -9.31 11.60
CA MET A 53 14.45 -9.29 12.25
C MET A 53 14.55 -9.35 13.76
N TYR A 54 15.28 -10.32 14.30
CA TYR A 54 15.50 -10.43 15.74
C TYR A 54 16.26 -9.22 16.29
N GLY A 55 17.29 -8.74 15.57
CA GLY A 55 18.03 -7.54 15.93
C GLY A 55 17.13 -6.31 16.02
N LEU A 56 16.23 -6.09 15.03
CA LEU A 56 15.27 -5.01 15.04
C LEU A 56 14.40 -5.05 16.31
N VAL A 57 13.84 -6.21 16.63
CA VAL A 57 12.88 -6.34 17.74
C VAL A 57 13.56 -6.31 19.11
N LEU A 58 14.76 -6.93 19.25
CA LEU A 58 15.47 -7.02 20.52
C LEU A 58 16.23 -5.74 20.88
N LEU A 59 16.77 -5.03 19.88
CA LEU A 59 17.50 -3.77 20.11
C LEU A 59 16.57 -2.57 20.29
N ASN A 60 15.26 -2.75 20.00
CA ASN A 60 14.24 -1.73 20.16
C ASN A 60 13.12 -2.21 21.09
N PRO A 61 13.36 -2.30 22.42
CA PRO A 61 12.41 -2.89 23.38
C PRO A 61 11.10 -2.11 23.48
N GLN A 62 11.07 -0.83 23.05
CA GLN A 62 9.88 0.01 23.02
C GLN A 62 9.07 -0.11 21.72
N LEU A 63 9.63 -0.77 20.72
CA LEU A 63 8.98 -0.92 19.41
C LEU A 63 7.69 -1.74 19.56
N LYS A 64 6.55 -1.13 19.26
CA LYS A 64 5.20 -1.72 19.32
C LYS A 64 4.79 -2.37 18.01
N GLY A 65 5.41 -1.94 16.90
CA GLY A 65 5.18 -2.46 15.58
C GLY A 65 5.90 -1.68 14.50
N PHE A 66 5.81 -2.18 13.28
CA PHE A 66 6.46 -1.53 12.14
C PHE A 66 5.71 -1.80 10.84
N ASN A 67 5.81 -0.85 9.91
CA ASN A 67 5.40 -1.06 8.53
C ASN A 67 6.50 -1.79 7.75
N VAL A 68 6.09 -2.44 6.68
CA VAL A 68 6.96 -3.13 5.75
C VAL A 68 6.68 -2.63 4.34
N THR A 69 7.73 -2.17 3.64
CA THR A 69 7.64 -1.80 2.23
C THR A 69 8.54 -2.68 1.36
N ALA A 70 8.57 -2.40 0.06
CA ALA A 70 9.41 -3.11 -0.89
C ALA A 70 10.88 -3.16 -0.40
N PRO A 71 11.59 -4.28 -0.63
CA PRO A 71 11.13 -5.51 -1.30
C PRO A 71 10.56 -6.57 -0.34
N TYR A 72 10.32 -6.25 0.94
CA TYR A 72 10.17 -7.23 2.03
C TYR A 72 8.73 -7.66 2.35
N LYS A 73 7.71 -7.08 1.72
CA LYS A 73 6.29 -7.37 2.04
C LYS A 73 5.88 -8.85 1.95
N VAL A 74 6.54 -9.62 1.08
CA VAL A 74 6.32 -11.06 0.96
C VAL A 74 7.24 -11.83 1.92
N ALA A 75 8.54 -11.54 1.88
CA ALA A 75 9.52 -12.27 2.67
C ALA A 75 9.34 -12.13 4.18
N VAL A 76 8.74 -11.03 4.67
CA VAL A 76 8.48 -10.84 6.11
C VAL A 76 7.51 -11.88 6.66
N MET A 77 6.65 -12.44 5.82
CA MET A 77 5.65 -13.44 6.24
C MET A 77 6.26 -14.68 6.88
N ASP A 78 7.47 -15.05 6.46
CA ASP A 78 8.21 -16.21 7.00
C ASP A 78 8.70 -16.00 8.45
N TYR A 79 8.61 -14.78 8.98
CA TYR A 79 9.05 -14.40 10.32
C TYR A 79 7.91 -14.12 11.29
N LEU A 80 6.66 -14.34 10.88
CA LEU A 80 5.47 -13.98 11.65
C LEU A 80 4.82 -15.21 12.29
N ASP A 81 4.32 -15.05 13.51
CA ASP A 81 3.61 -16.10 14.23
C ASP A 81 2.17 -16.28 13.74
N SER A 82 1.57 -15.20 13.22
CA SER A 82 0.25 -15.24 12.61
C SER A 82 0.05 -14.11 11.59
N ILE A 83 -0.81 -14.35 10.62
CA ILE A 83 -1.12 -13.41 9.54
C ILE A 83 -2.63 -13.24 9.47
N ASP A 84 -3.07 -12.00 9.32
CA ASP A 84 -4.49 -11.69 9.11
C ASP A 84 -5.01 -12.31 7.81
N PRO A 85 -6.25 -12.83 7.79
CA PRO A 85 -6.80 -13.50 6.59
C PRO A 85 -6.79 -12.64 5.32
N ALA A 86 -6.96 -11.32 5.41
CA ALA A 86 -6.87 -10.45 4.23
C ALA A 86 -5.42 -10.35 3.73
N ALA A 87 -4.45 -10.28 4.64
CA ALA A 87 -3.03 -10.29 4.28
C ALA A 87 -2.60 -11.63 3.66
N GLU A 88 -3.16 -12.76 4.14
CA GLU A 88 -2.95 -14.09 3.54
C GLU A 88 -3.48 -14.15 2.10
N ARG A 89 -4.71 -13.67 1.85
CA ARG A 89 -5.28 -13.64 0.48
C ARG A 89 -4.47 -12.76 -0.47
N VAL A 90 -3.96 -11.64 0.02
CA VAL A 90 -3.04 -10.77 -0.76
C VAL A 90 -1.69 -11.44 -0.98
N GLY A 91 -1.24 -12.29 -0.04
CA GLY A 91 0.10 -12.88 -0.05
C GLY A 91 1.19 -11.84 0.20
N ALA A 92 0.90 -10.81 1.02
CA ALA A 92 1.85 -9.77 1.40
C ALA A 92 1.43 -9.11 2.71
N VAL A 93 2.41 -8.74 3.54
CA VAL A 93 2.25 -8.00 4.80
C VAL A 93 2.92 -6.64 4.66
N ASN A 94 2.22 -5.56 5.01
CA ASN A 94 2.79 -4.21 5.08
C ASN A 94 2.80 -3.63 6.50
N THR A 95 2.23 -4.35 7.49
CA THR A 95 2.14 -3.89 8.87
C THR A 95 2.35 -5.08 9.80
N VAL A 96 3.28 -4.94 10.74
CA VAL A 96 3.55 -5.94 11.78
C VAL A 96 3.28 -5.33 13.14
N LYS A 97 2.52 -6.03 13.97
CA LYS A 97 2.33 -5.73 15.39
C LYS A 97 3.22 -6.63 16.22
N ILE A 98 3.90 -6.06 17.20
CA ILE A 98 4.72 -6.77 18.17
C ILE A 98 3.91 -6.90 19.46
N GLU A 99 3.63 -8.12 19.88
CA GLU A 99 2.98 -8.39 21.15
C GLU A 99 4.04 -8.71 22.21
N ARG A 100 3.82 -8.18 23.42
CA ARG A 100 4.73 -8.39 24.55
C ARG A 100 3.92 -8.72 25.79
N ASP A 101 4.49 -9.57 26.66
CA ASP A 101 3.95 -9.83 27.99
C ASP A 101 4.28 -8.69 28.99
N ALA A 102 3.77 -8.81 30.20
CA ALA A 102 3.98 -7.82 31.27
C ALA A 102 5.46 -7.65 31.67
N THR A 103 6.36 -8.58 31.28
CA THR A 103 7.80 -8.47 31.51
C THR A 103 8.54 -7.78 30.35
N GLY A 104 7.83 -7.46 29.27
CA GLY A 104 8.40 -6.88 28.05
C GLY A 104 8.95 -7.89 27.07
N ARG A 105 8.82 -9.21 27.34
CA ARG A 105 9.24 -10.27 26.44
C ARG A 105 8.28 -10.34 25.24
N VAL A 106 8.81 -10.45 24.03
CA VAL A 106 8.02 -10.66 22.81
C VAL A 106 7.32 -12.01 22.86
N THR A 107 6.02 -12.01 22.67
CA THR A 107 5.16 -13.20 22.66
C THR A 107 4.67 -13.56 21.28
N ALA A 108 4.50 -12.57 20.38
CA ALA A 108 4.12 -12.80 19.00
C ALA A 108 4.45 -11.62 18.08
N LEU A 109 4.67 -11.94 16.81
CA LEU A 109 4.70 -11.01 15.69
C LEU A 109 3.49 -11.31 14.80
N ARG A 110 2.57 -10.34 14.65
CA ARG A 110 1.36 -10.51 13.84
C ARG A 110 1.38 -9.62 12.61
N GLY A 111 1.11 -10.21 11.44
CA GLY A 111 1.11 -9.55 10.15
C GLY A 111 -0.26 -9.14 9.65
N PHE A 112 -0.34 -7.95 9.05
CA PHE A 112 -1.54 -7.37 8.47
C PHE A 112 -1.23 -6.73 7.11
N ASN A 113 -2.27 -6.48 6.31
CA ASN A 113 -2.14 -5.71 5.08
C ASN A 113 -3.10 -4.50 5.11
N THR A 114 -2.58 -3.37 5.55
CA THR A 114 -3.36 -2.11 5.63
C THR A 114 -3.48 -1.38 4.29
N ASP A 115 -2.76 -1.80 3.24
CA ASP A 115 -2.97 -1.29 1.88
C ASP A 115 -4.39 -1.62 1.39
N VAL A 116 -4.94 -2.79 1.78
CA VAL A 116 -6.33 -3.19 1.47
C VAL A 116 -7.31 -2.19 2.07
N GLU A 117 -7.19 -1.90 3.36
CA GLU A 117 -8.03 -0.93 4.06
C GLU A 117 -7.88 0.47 3.48
N GLY A 118 -6.62 0.90 3.28
CA GLY A 118 -6.31 2.22 2.76
C GLY A 118 -6.90 2.47 1.37
N PHE A 119 -6.75 1.49 0.47
CA PHE A 119 -7.33 1.59 -0.87
C PHE A 119 -8.86 1.51 -0.82
N ARG A 120 -9.42 0.57 -0.06
CA ARG A 120 -10.87 0.39 0.07
C ARG A 120 -11.56 1.70 0.46
N GLU A 121 -11.08 2.36 1.51
CA GLU A 121 -11.66 3.61 1.97
C GLU A 121 -11.42 4.77 0.98
N SER A 122 -10.26 4.79 0.33
CA SER A 122 -9.95 5.81 -0.68
C SER A 122 -10.80 5.69 -1.93
N VAL A 123 -11.07 4.46 -2.41
CA VAL A 123 -11.81 4.22 -3.66
C VAL A 123 -13.33 4.15 -3.45
N ARG A 124 -13.81 3.99 -2.21
CA ARG A 124 -15.23 3.80 -1.88
C ARG A 124 -16.16 4.81 -2.57
N PRO A 125 -15.90 6.14 -2.59
CA PRO A 125 -16.78 7.08 -3.25
C PRO A 125 -16.89 6.89 -4.78
N MET A 126 -15.84 6.33 -5.41
CA MET A 126 -15.87 5.96 -6.82
C MET A 126 -16.61 4.64 -7.03
N ALA A 127 -16.32 3.63 -6.19
CA ALA A 127 -16.93 2.31 -6.28
C ALA A 127 -18.45 2.35 -6.08
N GLU A 128 -18.96 3.18 -5.18
CA GLU A 128 -20.40 3.35 -4.92
C GLU A 128 -21.18 3.96 -6.08
N ARG A 129 -20.51 4.60 -7.04
CA ARG A 129 -21.10 5.15 -8.27
C ARG A 129 -21.10 4.18 -9.44
N LEU A 130 -20.47 3.04 -9.29
CA LEU A 130 -20.47 2.00 -10.33
C LEU A 130 -21.87 1.41 -10.51
N ALA A 131 -22.27 1.21 -11.76
CA ALA A 131 -23.51 0.51 -12.06
C ALA A 131 -23.44 -0.94 -11.55
N PRO A 132 -24.59 -1.55 -11.16
CA PRO A 132 -24.62 -2.96 -10.76
C PRO A 132 -24.01 -3.86 -11.84
N GLY A 133 -23.05 -4.71 -11.45
CA GLY A 133 -22.35 -5.62 -12.35
C GLY A 133 -21.15 -5.01 -13.09
N ALA A 134 -20.90 -3.71 -12.98
CA ALA A 134 -19.68 -3.11 -13.50
C ALA A 134 -18.44 -3.66 -12.76
N SER A 135 -17.33 -3.71 -13.47
CA SER A 135 -16.04 -4.17 -12.95
C SER A 135 -15.03 -3.01 -12.90
N ALA A 136 -13.87 -3.27 -12.35
CA ALA A 136 -12.72 -2.35 -12.39
C ALA A 136 -11.58 -2.96 -13.19
N LEU A 137 -10.77 -2.11 -13.82
CA LEU A 137 -9.56 -2.50 -14.52
C LEU A 137 -8.36 -2.11 -13.66
N ILE A 138 -7.47 -3.06 -13.37
CA ILE A 138 -6.27 -2.82 -12.56
C ILE A 138 -5.05 -2.96 -13.46
N LEU A 139 -4.32 -1.86 -13.67
CA LEU A 139 -3.08 -1.86 -14.44
C LEU A 139 -1.92 -2.33 -13.53
N GLY A 140 -1.36 -3.50 -13.84
CA GLY A 140 -0.29 -4.13 -13.08
C GLY A 140 -0.72 -5.41 -12.36
N THR A 141 0.27 -6.25 -12.01
CA THR A 141 0.08 -7.57 -11.36
C THR A 141 0.98 -7.75 -10.11
N GLY A 142 1.56 -6.66 -9.60
CA GLY A 142 2.42 -6.64 -8.42
C GLY A 142 1.64 -6.76 -7.10
N GLY A 143 2.35 -6.62 -5.97
CA GLY A 143 1.75 -6.70 -4.63
C GLY A 143 0.64 -5.66 -4.40
N ALA A 144 0.82 -4.42 -4.87
CA ALA A 144 -0.20 -3.37 -4.77
C ALA A 144 -1.48 -3.74 -5.54
N SER A 145 -1.35 -4.30 -6.75
CA SER A 145 -2.48 -4.78 -7.55
C SER A 145 -3.31 -5.86 -6.83
N LYS A 146 -2.65 -6.75 -6.07
CA LYS A 146 -3.35 -7.77 -5.28
C LYS A 146 -4.15 -7.15 -4.13
N ALA A 147 -3.58 -6.16 -3.43
CA ALA A 147 -4.29 -5.44 -2.38
C ALA A 147 -5.50 -4.66 -2.93
N VAL A 148 -5.35 -4.03 -4.11
CA VAL A 148 -6.43 -3.36 -4.84
C VAL A 148 -7.55 -4.35 -5.19
N ALA A 149 -7.21 -5.52 -5.75
CA ALA A 149 -8.19 -6.55 -6.11
C ALA A 149 -8.96 -7.07 -4.89
N GLU A 150 -8.27 -7.33 -3.77
CA GLU A 150 -8.90 -7.73 -2.50
C GLU A 150 -9.84 -6.64 -1.98
N ALA A 151 -9.41 -5.38 -1.98
CA ALA A 151 -10.23 -4.26 -1.52
C ALA A 151 -11.49 -4.06 -2.38
N LEU A 152 -11.37 -4.16 -3.71
CA LEU A 152 -12.51 -4.11 -4.63
C LEU A 152 -13.47 -5.27 -4.40
N SER A 153 -12.94 -6.48 -4.19
CA SER A 153 -13.74 -7.66 -3.84
C SER A 153 -14.56 -7.45 -2.56
N GLN A 154 -13.97 -6.83 -1.53
CA GLN A 154 -14.68 -6.48 -0.29
C GLN A 154 -15.78 -5.42 -0.50
N LEU A 155 -15.69 -4.62 -1.56
CA LEU A 155 -16.73 -3.67 -1.99
C LEU A 155 -17.75 -4.30 -2.97
N GLY A 156 -17.62 -5.60 -3.27
CA GLY A 156 -18.49 -6.30 -4.22
C GLY A 156 -18.19 -5.97 -5.69
N VAL A 157 -17.06 -5.32 -5.99
CA VAL A 157 -16.63 -4.95 -7.33
C VAL A 157 -15.68 -6.01 -7.87
N LYS A 158 -16.01 -6.61 -9.02
CA LYS A 158 -15.11 -7.49 -9.75
C LYS A 158 -13.98 -6.68 -10.38
N SER A 159 -12.81 -7.29 -10.59
CA SER A 159 -11.69 -6.62 -11.24
C SER A 159 -10.97 -7.52 -12.22
N LEU A 160 -10.43 -6.93 -13.28
CA LEU A 160 -9.55 -7.55 -14.27
C LEU A 160 -8.17 -6.89 -14.17
N ARG A 161 -7.13 -7.70 -14.12
CA ARG A 161 -5.74 -7.22 -14.05
C ARG A 161 -5.11 -7.22 -15.43
N VAL A 162 -4.44 -6.12 -15.75
CA VAL A 162 -3.72 -5.93 -17.01
C VAL A 162 -2.22 -6.08 -16.79
N SER A 163 -1.54 -6.79 -17.69
CA SER A 163 -0.11 -7.02 -17.61
C SER A 163 0.54 -7.09 -18.99
N HIS A 164 1.75 -6.53 -19.12
CA HIS A 164 2.59 -6.73 -20.30
C HIS A 164 3.04 -8.18 -20.50
N SER A 165 3.21 -8.92 -19.41
CA SER A 165 3.81 -10.26 -19.40
C SER A 165 2.82 -11.39 -19.58
N GLY A 166 1.53 -11.09 -19.80
CA GLY A 166 0.46 -12.10 -19.85
C GLY A 166 0.16 -12.76 -18.50
N LYS A 167 0.68 -12.22 -17.39
CA LYS A 167 0.39 -12.70 -16.02
C LYS A 167 -0.91 -12.13 -15.43
N GLY A 168 -1.59 -11.27 -16.19
CA GLY A 168 -2.91 -10.70 -15.85
C GLY A 168 -4.04 -11.48 -16.52
N ASP A 169 -5.25 -10.96 -16.36
CA ASP A 169 -6.43 -11.44 -17.03
C ASP A 169 -6.48 -10.92 -18.49
N LEU A 170 -5.84 -9.77 -18.74
CA LEU A 170 -5.73 -9.08 -20.02
C LEU A 170 -4.30 -8.57 -20.24
N THR A 171 -3.96 -8.32 -21.51
CA THR A 171 -2.83 -7.47 -21.91
C THR A 171 -3.32 -6.05 -22.19
N TYR A 172 -2.40 -5.10 -22.43
CA TYR A 172 -2.79 -3.73 -22.82
C TYR A 172 -3.46 -3.67 -24.20
N ASP A 173 -3.14 -4.60 -25.10
CA ASP A 173 -3.73 -4.68 -26.44
C ASP A 173 -5.18 -5.21 -26.42
N ASP A 174 -5.58 -5.90 -25.34
CA ASP A 174 -6.95 -6.39 -25.14
C ASP A 174 -7.90 -5.30 -24.64
N ILE A 175 -7.40 -4.10 -24.28
CA ILE A 175 -8.23 -3.02 -23.77
C ILE A 175 -8.98 -2.35 -24.93
N THR A 176 -10.23 -2.73 -25.11
CA THR A 176 -11.14 -2.17 -26.11
C THR A 176 -12.16 -1.21 -25.47
N ALA A 177 -12.95 -0.52 -26.30
CA ALA A 177 -14.06 0.31 -25.83
C ALA A 177 -15.08 -0.52 -25.03
N ASP A 178 -15.36 -1.76 -25.44
CA ASP A 178 -16.29 -2.66 -24.73
C ASP A 178 -15.76 -3.07 -23.36
N VAL A 179 -14.45 -3.34 -23.25
CA VAL A 179 -13.79 -3.61 -21.97
C VAL A 179 -13.93 -2.40 -21.04
N LEU A 180 -13.70 -1.20 -21.53
CA LEU A 180 -13.80 0.02 -20.73
C LEU A 180 -15.26 0.36 -20.38
N ALA A 181 -16.21 0.07 -21.24
CA ALA A 181 -17.63 0.21 -20.92
C ALA A 181 -18.06 -0.72 -19.78
N ALA A 182 -17.48 -1.94 -19.69
CA ALA A 182 -17.71 -2.86 -18.60
C ALA A 182 -16.87 -2.52 -17.33
N CYS A 183 -15.78 -1.77 -17.47
CA CYS A 183 -14.83 -1.42 -16.43
C CYS A 183 -14.64 0.11 -16.34
N PRO A 184 -15.63 0.89 -15.90
CA PRO A 184 -15.54 2.35 -15.87
C PRO A 184 -14.60 2.90 -14.79
N LEU A 185 -14.12 2.06 -13.88
CA LEU A 185 -13.08 2.37 -12.91
C LEU A 185 -11.75 1.74 -13.35
N VAL A 186 -10.75 2.57 -13.60
CA VAL A 186 -9.38 2.15 -13.96
C VAL A 186 -8.43 2.53 -12.85
N VAL A 187 -7.67 1.56 -12.34
CA VAL A 187 -6.71 1.76 -11.25
C VAL A 187 -5.29 1.52 -11.76
N ASN A 188 -4.43 2.55 -11.72
CA ASN A 188 -3.01 2.37 -11.96
C ASN A 188 -2.34 1.84 -10.69
N ALA A 189 -2.00 0.56 -10.68
CA ALA A 189 -1.25 -0.11 -9.62
C ALA A 189 0.21 -0.44 -10.05
N THR A 190 0.70 0.21 -11.11
CA THR A 190 2.11 0.16 -11.53
C THR A 190 2.91 1.25 -10.83
N PRO A 191 4.25 1.16 -10.75
CA PRO A 191 5.09 2.23 -10.24
C PRO A 191 5.35 3.34 -11.27
N LEU A 192 4.84 3.23 -12.50
CA LEU A 192 5.09 4.18 -13.58
C LEU A 192 4.49 5.55 -13.24
N GLY A 193 5.27 6.60 -13.45
CA GLY A 193 4.92 7.97 -13.09
C GLY A 193 5.40 8.39 -11.71
N THR A 194 5.97 7.47 -10.91
CA THR A 194 6.55 7.79 -9.59
C THR A 194 7.89 8.52 -9.74
N TYR A 195 8.12 9.54 -8.92
CA TYR A 195 9.42 10.20 -8.84
C TYR A 195 10.57 9.18 -8.61
N PRO A 196 11.74 9.30 -9.28
CA PRO A 196 12.14 10.40 -10.16
C PRO A 196 11.66 10.29 -11.62
N ASP A 197 11.14 9.15 -12.07
CA ASP A 197 10.68 8.94 -13.45
C ASP A 197 9.20 9.35 -13.63
N THR A 198 8.94 10.64 -13.48
CA THR A 198 7.58 11.19 -13.53
C THR A 198 6.97 11.24 -14.93
N ALA A 199 7.79 11.06 -15.98
CA ALA A 199 7.35 11.05 -17.36
C ALA A 199 6.82 9.67 -17.81
N SER A 200 7.16 8.61 -17.09
CA SER A 200 6.68 7.26 -17.41
C SER A 200 5.17 7.11 -17.16
N CYS A 201 4.52 6.28 -17.97
CA CYS A 201 3.09 6.06 -17.92
C CYS A 201 2.78 4.66 -18.44
N PRO A 202 1.77 3.95 -17.91
CA PRO A 202 1.30 2.71 -18.52
C PRO A 202 0.89 2.96 -19.99
N PRO A 203 1.15 2.02 -20.92
CA PRO A 203 0.75 2.14 -22.33
C PRO A 203 -0.77 1.90 -22.50
N PHE A 204 -1.54 2.66 -21.76
CA PHE A 204 -2.99 2.58 -21.71
C PHE A 204 -3.60 3.35 -22.91
N PRO A 205 -4.67 2.86 -23.55
CA PRO A 205 -5.33 3.53 -24.69
C PRO A 205 -6.21 4.70 -24.22
N PHE A 206 -5.61 5.80 -23.77
CA PHE A 206 -6.30 6.96 -23.23
C PHE A 206 -7.41 7.52 -24.13
N GLY A 207 -7.25 7.43 -25.45
CA GLY A 207 -8.26 7.90 -26.41
C GLY A 207 -9.62 7.17 -26.32
N LEU A 208 -9.69 6.06 -25.58
CA LEU A 208 -10.93 5.33 -25.31
C LEU A 208 -11.64 5.79 -24.02
N LEU A 209 -10.98 6.66 -23.23
CA LEU A 209 -11.60 7.24 -22.04
C LEU A 209 -12.59 8.35 -22.42
N GLY A 210 -13.51 8.66 -21.51
CA GLY A 210 -14.49 9.73 -21.68
C GLY A 210 -15.13 10.13 -20.37
N PRO A 211 -16.07 11.11 -20.44
CA PRO A 211 -16.87 11.51 -19.29
C PRO A 211 -17.60 10.31 -18.66
N GLY A 212 -17.63 10.27 -17.32
CA GLY A 212 -18.23 9.18 -16.54
C GLY A 212 -17.25 8.05 -16.20
N MET A 213 -16.06 8.04 -16.79
CA MET A 213 -14.99 7.13 -16.37
C MET A 213 -14.20 7.70 -15.21
N MET A 214 -13.66 6.83 -14.37
CA MET A 214 -12.92 7.16 -13.15
C MET A 214 -11.55 6.50 -13.18
N CYS A 215 -10.50 7.27 -12.95
CA CYS A 215 -9.12 6.79 -12.93
C CYS A 215 -8.47 7.08 -11.58
N HIS A 216 -8.10 6.03 -10.85
CA HIS A 216 -7.39 6.13 -9.58
C HIS A 216 -5.93 5.71 -9.78
N ASP A 217 -4.99 6.62 -9.53
CA ASP A 217 -3.56 6.31 -9.54
C ASP A 217 -3.07 6.03 -8.13
N LEU A 218 -2.39 4.91 -7.89
CA LEU A 218 -1.78 4.65 -6.58
C LEU A 218 -0.54 5.50 -6.33
N VAL A 219 0.04 6.09 -7.37
CA VAL A 219 1.13 7.05 -7.24
C VAL A 219 0.62 8.33 -6.58
N TYR A 220 1.37 8.85 -5.62
CA TYR A 220 1.07 10.08 -4.89
C TYR A 220 2.17 11.15 -5.00
N ASN A 221 3.30 10.79 -5.56
CA ASN A 221 4.42 11.70 -5.82
C ASN A 221 4.97 11.47 -7.24
N PRO A 222 4.71 12.40 -8.18
CA PRO A 222 4.08 13.72 -8.03
C PRO A 222 2.59 13.66 -7.70
N ALA A 223 2.02 14.79 -7.27
CA ALA A 223 0.59 14.90 -6.96
C ALA A 223 -0.31 14.70 -8.19
N GLU A 224 0.17 15.09 -9.37
CA GLU A 224 -0.45 14.81 -10.67
C GLU A 224 0.55 14.02 -11.52
N THR A 225 0.19 12.80 -11.89
CA THR A 225 0.99 11.92 -12.74
C THR A 225 0.64 12.09 -14.22
N GLU A 226 1.51 11.60 -15.11
CA GLU A 226 1.22 11.58 -16.54
C GLU A 226 -0.03 10.75 -16.87
N PHE A 227 -0.26 9.65 -16.12
CA PHE A 227 -1.49 8.86 -16.23
C PHE A 227 -2.74 9.72 -15.92
N MET A 228 -2.74 10.45 -14.82
CA MET A 228 -3.85 11.32 -14.42
C MET A 228 -4.06 12.45 -15.43
N ARG A 229 -3.00 13.11 -15.85
CA ARG A 229 -3.05 14.20 -16.84
C ARG A 229 -3.68 13.75 -18.15
N ARG A 230 -3.28 12.58 -18.68
CA ARG A 230 -3.85 12.01 -19.90
C ARG A 230 -5.30 11.60 -19.73
N ALA A 231 -5.65 11.00 -18.60
CA ALA A 231 -7.03 10.60 -18.33
C ALA A 231 -7.97 11.82 -18.20
N ALA A 232 -7.54 12.85 -17.45
CA ALA A 232 -8.30 14.09 -17.30
C ALA A 232 -8.52 14.82 -18.63
N ALA A 233 -7.54 14.80 -19.54
CA ALA A 233 -7.65 15.38 -20.88
C ALA A 233 -8.76 14.72 -21.75
N GLN A 234 -9.18 13.50 -21.40
CA GLN A 234 -10.31 12.80 -22.03
C GLN A 234 -11.63 13.00 -21.28
N GLY A 235 -11.64 13.79 -20.21
CA GLY A 235 -12.83 14.05 -19.40
C GLY A 235 -13.10 13.01 -18.30
N ALA A 236 -12.18 12.09 -18.03
CA ALA A 236 -12.28 11.16 -16.92
C ALA A 236 -12.03 11.88 -15.58
N GLU A 237 -12.75 11.47 -14.54
CA GLU A 237 -12.43 11.87 -13.16
C GLU A 237 -11.13 11.21 -12.71
N VAL A 238 -10.24 11.94 -12.06
CA VAL A 238 -8.93 11.41 -11.63
C VAL A 238 -8.73 11.59 -10.14
N LYS A 239 -8.02 10.64 -9.53
CA LYS A 239 -7.64 10.64 -8.11
C LYS A 239 -6.24 10.05 -7.96
N ASN A 240 -5.41 10.66 -7.08
CA ASN A 240 -4.08 10.12 -6.76
C ASN A 240 -4.10 9.24 -5.50
N GLY A 241 -2.95 8.61 -5.20
CA GLY A 241 -2.77 7.66 -4.10
C GLY A 241 -2.59 8.30 -2.71
N LEU A 242 -2.64 9.62 -2.56
CA LEU A 242 -2.31 10.28 -1.29
C LEU A 242 -3.29 9.90 -0.17
N GLU A 243 -4.59 9.83 -0.47
CA GLU A 243 -5.58 9.42 0.53
C GLU A 243 -5.36 7.95 0.94
N MET A 244 -5.07 7.05 0.00
CA MET A 244 -4.73 5.66 0.31
C MET A 244 -3.51 5.59 1.24
N LEU A 245 -2.46 6.39 0.97
CA LEU A 245 -1.26 6.46 1.82
C LEU A 245 -1.62 6.85 3.26
N HIS A 246 -2.45 7.86 3.45
CA HIS A 246 -2.85 8.30 4.78
C HIS A 246 -3.74 7.27 5.48
N ARG A 247 -4.73 6.71 4.78
CA ARG A 247 -5.66 5.72 5.34
C ARG A 247 -4.95 4.45 5.80
N GLN A 248 -4.01 3.90 5.00
CA GLN A 248 -3.25 2.72 5.39
C GLN A 248 -2.36 2.99 6.62
N ALA A 249 -1.79 4.21 6.73
CA ALA A 249 -0.99 4.59 7.89
C ALA A 249 -1.85 4.67 9.17
N LEU A 250 -3.04 5.27 9.10
CA LEU A 250 -3.98 5.32 10.21
C LEU A 250 -4.48 3.93 10.60
N ALA A 251 -4.74 3.04 9.63
CA ALA A 251 -5.09 1.65 9.90
C ALA A 251 -3.95 0.89 10.61
N SER A 252 -2.70 1.11 10.20
CA SER A 252 -1.53 0.56 10.91
C SER A 252 -1.48 1.03 12.36
N LEU A 253 -1.66 2.33 12.59
CA LEU A 253 -1.66 2.90 13.93
C LEU A 253 -2.77 2.33 14.82
N ALA A 254 -3.98 2.16 14.26
CA ALA A 254 -5.09 1.55 14.97
C ALA A 254 -4.75 0.12 15.42
N ILE A 255 -4.14 -0.69 14.52
CA ILE A 255 -3.69 -2.05 14.84
C ILE A 255 -2.67 -2.03 15.99
N TRP A 256 -1.66 -1.16 15.93
CA TRP A 256 -0.61 -1.09 16.95
C TRP A 256 -1.11 -0.64 18.32
N ARG A 257 -2.08 0.28 18.36
CA ARG A 257 -2.68 0.83 19.59
C ARG A 257 -3.75 -0.08 20.22
N THR A 258 -4.21 -1.12 19.50
CA THR A 258 -5.14 -2.11 20.06
C THR A 258 -4.45 -2.83 21.23
N LYS A 259 -5.09 -2.90 22.38
CA LYS A 259 -4.58 -3.70 23.53
C LYS A 259 -4.59 -5.18 23.16
N SER A 260 -3.49 -5.85 23.44
CA SER A 260 -3.38 -7.32 23.33
C SER A 260 -4.14 -7.99 24.46
#